data_274facba464978863e8d6dfa4b212626
#
_entry.id   274facba464978863e8d6dfa4b212626
#
_cell.length_a   1.000
_cell.length_b   1.000
_cell.length_c   1.000
_cell.angle_alpha   90.00
_cell.angle_beta   90.00
_cell.angle_gamma   90.00
#
_symmetry.space_group_name_H-M   'P 1'
#
loop_
_entity.id
_entity.type
_entity.pdbx_description
1 polymer ?
#
loop_
_entity_poly.entity_id
_entity_poly.type
_entity_poly.pdbx_seq_one_letter_code
_entity_poly.pdbx_strand_id
1 'polypeptide(L)'
;MKNNAREYKVATYTKEEQRSLGAFYTPLILADLIARLLEPLCPASKDSTLCVMDPAMGDGVLLQSFAKVAQKRKRTYHLVGVDIDNKAIDRSTRIFEKDKEKCVFINTDALYPLESSNPSDGWNDLSKKHFPSGIDIIVSNPPWGASLDKYSNLAKDFETATGQFDIYDLFIETIVANLKEGGVYGIILPDSIFNQEHILSRKILLSKTAIKGIIRLGEGFFQDVNTAVSIVYGIKKPNPRSNTLCAHINNVDKKAILSGDLDIYRHIKEKSTKITNRQMILSNYSFIVDVSSEDMPLLTRLKSNDVLGKYVFCQRGVELSKNGYVVRCVHCKQFFPLPKGKSGHVQCPHCKEEMQITNTGPTCIISDKQQEGYFPLIVGEDISRYTLSSRRYIKTDVQGINYKPLSIYKSPKVLVRKTGVGISVGIDYQDCLVNQVVYLMKPKEGINSLITAEIICAILCSRLLTYVIIKEKGSIGWTSNPYLSQTDVKMLPFPKLDYNDERTISALKRITELVRENAQRNNCISLAVDAEIECLIAYLYHMSIEDYRIIMDSISQVEQMIPFKRLLNVKLSDIFSNGI
;
A
#
# COMPACT_ATOMS: atom_id res chain seq x y z
N MET A 1 -2.23 38.56 15.08
CA MET A 1 -3.66 38.57 14.70
C MET A 1 -4.17 37.16 14.93
N LYS A 2 -4.97 36.96 15.98
CA LYS A 2 -5.56 35.67 16.31
C LYS A 2 -6.60 35.33 15.22
N ASN A 3 -6.34 34.32 14.42
CA ASN A 3 -7.29 33.78 13.47
C ASN A 3 -8.45 33.13 14.25
N ASN A 4 -9.62 33.75 14.20
CA ASN A 4 -10.88 33.10 14.55
C ASN A 4 -11.17 32.01 13.49
N ALA A 5 -10.57 30.85 13.65
CA ALA A 5 -11.07 29.64 13.02
C ALA A 5 -12.40 29.30 13.68
N ARG A 6 -13.53 29.62 13.02
CA ARG A 6 -14.80 29.03 13.38
C ARG A 6 -14.66 27.52 13.25
N GLU A 7 -14.65 26.84 14.39
CA GLU A 7 -14.81 25.38 14.44
C GLU A 7 -16.14 25.04 13.77
N TYR A 8 -16.09 24.56 12.54
CA TYR A 8 -17.24 23.91 11.92
C TYR A 8 -17.40 22.57 12.63
N LYS A 9 -18.53 22.39 13.34
CA LYS A 9 -18.92 21.09 13.88
C LYS A 9 -19.02 20.12 12.71
N VAL A 10 -18.04 19.26 12.57
CA VAL A 10 -18.06 18.11 11.65
C VAL A 10 -19.23 17.22 12.06
N ALA A 11 -20.06 16.82 11.10
CA ALA A 11 -21.14 15.89 11.37
C ALA A 11 -20.56 14.58 11.90
N THR A 12 -21.00 14.15 13.06
CA THR A 12 -20.58 12.90 13.67
C THR A 12 -21.34 11.75 13.02
N TYR A 13 -20.72 11.12 12.01
CA TYR A 13 -21.09 9.76 11.65
C TYR A 13 -20.65 8.81 12.76
N THR A 14 -21.43 7.76 12.97
CA THR A 14 -20.94 6.63 13.76
C THR A 14 -19.75 5.99 13.05
N LYS A 15 -18.84 5.37 13.79
CA LYS A 15 -17.70 4.66 13.19
C LYS A 15 -18.12 3.57 12.18
N GLU A 16 -19.33 3.04 12.30
CA GLU A 16 -19.90 2.06 11.38
C GLU A 16 -20.36 2.72 10.08
N GLU A 17 -21.06 3.85 10.15
CA GLU A 17 -21.44 4.63 8.97
C GLU A 17 -20.22 5.13 8.19
N GLN A 18 -19.18 5.65 8.87
CA GLN A 18 -17.93 6.05 8.23
C GLN A 18 -17.24 4.89 7.50
N ARG A 19 -17.25 3.69 8.07
CA ARG A 19 -16.67 2.51 7.45
C ARG A 19 -17.48 1.99 6.28
N SER A 20 -18.80 2.03 6.35
CA SER A 20 -19.67 1.56 5.26
C SER A 20 -19.61 2.46 4.03
N LEU A 21 -19.45 3.76 4.22
CA LEU A 21 -19.35 4.77 3.17
C LEU A 21 -17.91 5.02 2.72
N GLY A 22 -16.91 4.60 3.51
CA GLY A 22 -15.48 4.94 3.25
C GLY A 22 -15.24 6.45 3.31
N ALA A 23 -16.10 7.21 4.00
CA ALA A 23 -16.11 8.67 3.98
C ALA A 23 -15.13 9.26 5.01
N PHE A 24 -14.10 9.95 4.53
CA PHE A 24 -13.12 10.66 5.34
C PHE A 24 -13.08 12.13 4.95
N TYR A 25 -13.35 13.02 5.91
CA TYR A 25 -13.35 14.45 5.65
C TYR A 25 -11.96 14.99 5.39
N THR A 26 -11.80 15.69 4.27
CA THR A 26 -10.52 16.27 3.86
C THR A 26 -10.13 17.43 4.79
N PRO A 27 -8.96 17.40 5.44
CA PRO A 27 -8.45 18.53 6.21
C PRO A 27 -8.22 19.75 5.31
N LEU A 28 -8.56 20.94 5.81
CA LEU A 28 -8.44 22.21 5.07
C LEU A 28 -7.01 22.45 4.57
N ILE A 29 -6.01 22.07 5.36
CA ILE A 29 -4.59 22.22 4.96
C ILE A 29 -4.25 21.43 3.69
N LEU A 30 -4.85 20.26 3.49
CA LEU A 30 -4.64 19.44 2.29
C LEU A 30 -5.45 20.00 1.10
N ALA A 31 -6.65 20.48 1.34
CA ALA A 31 -7.47 21.12 0.31
C ALA A 31 -6.79 22.40 -0.24
N ASP A 32 -6.28 23.26 0.64
CA ASP A 32 -5.53 24.45 0.25
C ASP A 32 -4.22 24.10 -0.46
N LEU A 33 -3.53 23.04 -0.04
CA LEU A 33 -2.35 22.52 -0.74
C LEU A 33 -2.68 22.11 -2.18
N ILE A 34 -3.72 21.29 -2.37
CA ILE A 34 -4.14 20.80 -3.69
C ILE A 34 -4.52 21.98 -4.59
N ALA A 35 -5.30 22.93 -4.10
CA ALA A 35 -5.67 24.10 -4.87
C ALA A 35 -4.44 24.93 -5.31
N ARG A 36 -3.45 25.11 -4.43
CA ARG A 36 -2.18 25.81 -4.73
C ARG A 36 -1.30 25.05 -5.71
N LEU A 37 -1.38 23.72 -5.75
CA LEU A 37 -0.61 22.88 -6.68
C LEU A 37 -1.22 22.83 -8.07
N LEU A 38 -2.55 22.75 -8.16
CA LEU A 38 -3.26 22.54 -9.44
C LEU A 38 -3.52 23.84 -10.19
N GLU A 39 -3.87 24.93 -9.50
CA GLU A 39 -4.26 26.16 -10.15
C GLU A 39 -3.20 26.68 -11.14
N PRO A 40 -1.88 26.67 -10.83
CA PRO A 40 -0.85 27.09 -11.78
C PRO A 40 -0.71 26.18 -13.01
N LEU A 41 -1.21 24.96 -12.95
CA LEU A 41 -1.16 23.97 -14.04
C LEU A 41 -2.37 24.07 -14.97
N CYS A 42 -3.43 24.75 -14.55
CA CYS A 42 -4.66 24.84 -15.31
C CYS A 42 -4.45 25.67 -16.58
N PRO A 43 -4.75 25.11 -17.77
CA PRO A 43 -4.50 25.79 -19.06
C PRO A 43 -5.54 26.85 -19.40
N ALA A 44 -6.63 26.93 -18.65
CA ALA A 44 -7.73 27.85 -18.94
C ALA A 44 -7.24 29.31 -18.87
N SER A 45 -7.60 30.11 -19.89
CA SER A 45 -7.21 31.52 -19.95
C SER A 45 -7.74 32.28 -18.70
N LYS A 46 -7.09 33.37 -18.33
CA LYS A 46 -7.51 34.18 -17.17
C LYS A 46 -8.94 34.72 -17.32
N ASP A 47 -9.39 34.90 -18.57
CA ASP A 47 -10.69 35.46 -18.91
C ASP A 47 -11.80 34.42 -19.02
N SER A 48 -11.46 33.13 -18.97
CA SER A 48 -12.46 32.05 -19.01
C SER A 48 -12.92 31.64 -17.60
N THR A 49 -14.17 31.21 -17.50
CA THR A 49 -14.69 30.62 -16.26
C THR A 49 -13.97 29.31 -15.96
N LEU A 50 -13.44 29.19 -14.74
CA LEU A 50 -12.78 27.99 -14.27
C LEU A 50 -13.81 26.95 -13.86
N CYS A 51 -13.89 25.83 -14.56
CA CYS A 51 -14.80 24.72 -14.28
C CYS A 51 -14.11 23.68 -13.40
N VAL A 52 -14.56 23.55 -12.13
CA VAL A 52 -14.00 22.61 -11.14
C VAL A 52 -15.05 21.61 -10.69
N MET A 53 -14.69 20.35 -10.64
CA MET A 53 -15.55 19.27 -10.17
C MET A 53 -14.92 18.45 -9.07
N ASP A 54 -15.75 18.02 -8.10
CA ASP A 54 -15.41 17.00 -7.11
C ASP A 54 -16.49 15.90 -7.14
N PRO A 55 -16.15 14.67 -7.62
CA PRO A 55 -17.09 13.57 -7.74
C PRO A 55 -17.39 12.83 -6.41
N ALA A 56 -16.73 13.20 -5.30
CA ALA A 56 -16.98 12.68 -3.95
C ALA A 56 -16.75 13.81 -2.93
N MET A 57 -17.56 14.85 -3.04
CA MET A 57 -17.24 16.16 -2.46
C MET A 57 -17.32 16.25 -0.94
N GLY A 58 -18.04 15.33 -0.27
CA GLY A 58 -18.30 15.43 1.15
C GLY A 58 -18.86 16.81 1.55
N ASP A 59 -18.20 17.48 2.49
CA ASP A 59 -18.57 18.83 2.93
C ASP A 59 -18.05 19.94 1.98
N GLY A 60 -17.57 19.61 0.79
CA GLY A 60 -17.15 20.56 -0.24
C GLY A 60 -15.85 21.32 0.07
N VAL A 61 -15.01 20.83 0.99
CA VAL A 61 -13.78 21.52 1.43
C VAL A 61 -12.79 21.74 0.30
N LEU A 62 -12.65 20.75 -0.61
CA LEU A 62 -11.80 20.89 -1.81
C LEU A 62 -12.33 22.02 -2.71
N LEU A 63 -13.62 22.03 -3.00
CA LEU A 63 -14.25 23.07 -3.81
C LEU A 63 -14.13 24.46 -3.18
N GLN A 64 -14.25 24.58 -1.85
CA GLN A 64 -14.02 25.84 -1.13
C GLN A 64 -12.63 26.40 -1.34
N SER A 65 -11.60 25.55 -1.30
CA SER A 65 -10.23 25.99 -1.50
C SER A 65 -10.01 26.52 -2.93
N PHE A 66 -10.66 25.91 -3.93
CA PHE A 66 -10.63 26.42 -5.30
C PHE A 66 -11.41 27.74 -5.45
N ALA A 67 -12.58 27.89 -4.82
CA ALA A 67 -13.30 29.16 -4.79
C ALA A 67 -12.42 30.29 -4.23
N LYS A 68 -11.75 30.07 -3.09
CA LYS A 68 -10.83 31.04 -2.48
C LYS A 68 -9.68 31.43 -3.41
N VAL A 69 -9.07 30.44 -4.09
CA VAL A 69 -7.97 30.69 -5.04
C VAL A 69 -8.45 31.49 -6.25
N ALA A 70 -9.60 31.14 -6.81
CA ALA A 70 -10.21 31.85 -7.94
C ALA A 70 -10.57 33.29 -7.56
N GLN A 71 -11.21 33.50 -6.42
CA GLN A 71 -11.55 34.84 -5.88
C GLN A 71 -10.30 35.70 -5.68
N LYS A 72 -9.24 35.16 -5.06
CA LYS A 72 -7.96 35.87 -4.87
C LYS A 72 -7.34 36.32 -6.18
N ARG A 73 -7.53 35.57 -7.26
CA ARG A 73 -7.04 35.87 -8.61
C ARG A 73 -8.04 36.62 -9.46
N LYS A 74 -9.17 37.03 -8.90
CA LYS A 74 -10.25 37.74 -9.61
C LYS A 74 -10.75 36.98 -10.86
N ARG A 75 -10.85 35.66 -10.74
CA ARG A 75 -11.26 34.75 -11.80
C ARG A 75 -12.69 34.28 -11.57
N THR A 76 -13.49 34.22 -12.64
CA THR A 76 -14.80 33.56 -12.60
C THR A 76 -14.62 32.05 -12.43
N TYR A 77 -15.56 31.40 -11.73
CA TYR A 77 -15.53 29.97 -11.51
C TYR A 77 -16.93 29.36 -11.51
N HIS A 78 -17.00 28.11 -11.88
CA HIS A 78 -18.17 27.25 -11.77
C HIS A 78 -17.76 25.95 -11.06
N LEU A 79 -18.39 25.64 -9.93
CA LEU A 79 -18.10 24.48 -9.10
C LEU A 79 -19.23 23.48 -9.17
N VAL A 80 -18.90 22.23 -9.44
CA VAL A 80 -19.86 21.13 -9.38
C VAL A 80 -19.37 20.08 -8.38
N GLY A 81 -20.20 19.74 -7.41
CA GLY A 81 -19.95 18.71 -6.45
C GLY A 81 -20.96 17.57 -6.58
N VAL A 82 -20.49 16.35 -6.54
CA VAL A 82 -21.34 15.16 -6.51
C VAL A 82 -21.07 14.41 -5.21
N ASP A 83 -22.12 13.92 -4.57
CA ASP A 83 -22.00 13.01 -3.44
C ASP A 83 -23.22 12.10 -3.35
N ILE A 84 -23.01 10.88 -2.88
CA ILE A 84 -24.10 9.92 -2.63
C ILE A 84 -24.85 10.23 -1.33
N ASP A 85 -24.20 10.95 -0.40
CA ASP A 85 -24.79 11.34 0.88
C ASP A 85 -25.54 12.67 0.78
N ASN A 86 -26.87 12.60 0.85
CA ASN A 86 -27.72 13.80 0.84
C ASN A 86 -27.39 14.79 1.97
N LYS A 87 -26.94 14.30 3.13
CA LYS A 87 -26.54 15.18 4.25
C LYS A 87 -25.29 16.02 3.90
N ALA A 88 -24.37 15.46 3.11
CA ALA A 88 -23.21 16.18 2.60
C ALA A 88 -23.64 17.29 1.61
N ILE A 89 -24.58 16.98 0.71
CA ILE A 89 -25.20 17.95 -0.21
C ILE A 89 -25.83 19.11 0.55
N ASP A 90 -26.66 18.82 1.56
CA ASP A 90 -27.32 19.84 2.37
C ASP A 90 -26.34 20.75 3.11
N ARG A 91 -25.27 20.18 3.66
CA ARG A 91 -24.22 20.97 4.33
C ARG A 91 -23.48 21.87 3.35
N SER A 92 -23.07 21.34 2.21
CA SER A 92 -22.35 22.11 1.19
C SER A 92 -23.23 23.23 0.62
N THR A 93 -24.51 22.99 0.36
CA THR A 93 -25.46 24.01 -0.09
C THR A 93 -25.51 25.20 0.88
N ARG A 94 -25.53 24.95 2.20
CA ARG A 94 -25.49 26.03 3.21
C ARG A 94 -24.14 26.77 3.23
N ILE A 95 -23.04 26.05 3.07
CA ILE A 95 -21.71 26.63 3.07
C ILE A 95 -21.52 27.59 1.89
N PHE A 96 -22.03 27.22 0.72
CA PHE A 96 -21.91 27.98 -0.52
C PHE A 96 -23.10 28.90 -0.82
N GLU A 97 -23.97 29.19 0.16
CA GLU A 97 -25.20 30.03 -0.02
C GLU A 97 -24.91 31.37 -0.71
N LYS A 98 -23.76 32.00 -0.40
CA LYS A 98 -23.35 33.28 -1.00
C LYS A 98 -22.88 33.17 -2.46
N ASP A 99 -22.51 31.99 -2.91
CA ASP A 99 -21.99 31.68 -4.24
C ASP A 99 -22.90 30.69 -4.99
N LYS A 100 -24.17 30.55 -4.55
CA LYS A 100 -25.11 29.55 -5.07
C LYS A 100 -25.28 29.56 -6.60
N GLU A 101 -25.15 30.73 -7.23
CA GLU A 101 -25.22 30.86 -8.69
C GLU A 101 -24.00 30.28 -9.43
N LYS A 102 -22.90 30.08 -8.71
CA LYS A 102 -21.64 29.52 -9.24
C LYS A 102 -21.43 28.06 -8.88
N CYS A 103 -22.32 27.48 -8.07
CA CYS A 103 -22.16 26.16 -7.52
C CYS A 103 -23.36 25.27 -7.81
N VAL A 104 -23.13 24.03 -8.18
CA VAL A 104 -24.15 23.01 -8.37
C VAL A 104 -23.75 21.79 -7.55
N PHE A 105 -24.67 21.30 -6.72
CA PHE A 105 -24.46 20.09 -5.91
C PHE A 105 -25.50 19.05 -6.28
N ILE A 106 -25.04 17.83 -6.60
CA ILE A 106 -25.87 16.77 -7.17
C ILE A 106 -25.78 15.55 -6.26
N ASN A 107 -26.93 15.12 -5.73
CA ASN A 107 -27.00 13.88 -4.98
C ASN A 107 -27.16 12.70 -5.95
N THR A 108 -26.07 12.04 -6.26
CA THR A 108 -26.04 10.86 -7.12
C THR A 108 -24.75 10.06 -6.88
N ASP A 109 -24.70 8.85 -7.39
CA ASP A 109 -23.48 8.04 -7.40
C ASP A 109 -22.57 8.48 -8.56
N ALA A 110 -21.37 8.96 -8.26
CA ALA A 110 -20.43 9.41 -9.29
C ALA A 110 -19.92 8.28 -10.19
N LEU A 111 -19.99 7.03 -9.77
CA LEU A 111 -19.62 5.89 -10.61
C LEU A 111 -20.72 5.57 -11.64
N TYR A 112 -21.99 5.84 -11.28
CA TYR A 112 -23.16 5.67 -12.15
C TYR A 112 -24.07 6.92 -12.03
N PRO A 113 -23.60 8.09 -12.55
CA PRO A 113 -24.32 9.33 -12.34
C PRO A 113 -25.69 9.33 -13.03
N LEU A 114 -26.66 9.99 -12.38
CA LEU A 114 -28.04 10.11 -12.85
C LEU A 114 -28.77 8.76 -13.00
N GLU A 115 -28.42 7.78 -12.16
CA GLU A 115 -28.99 6.41 -12.17
C GLU A 115 -28.88 5.72 -13.56
N SER A 116 -27.88 6.11 -14.35
CA SER A 116 -27.62 5.51 -15.64
C SER A 116 -27.16 4.06 -15.51
N SER A 117 -27.60 3.20 -16.42
CA SER A 117 -27.10 1.81 -16.52
C SER A 117 -25.68 1.71 -17.09
N ASN A 118 -25.19 2.81 -17.68
CA ASN A 118 -23.85 2.93 -18.26
C ASN A 118 -23.18 4.22 -17.72
N PRO A 119 -22.00 4.12 -17.04
CA PRO A 119 -21.29 5.28 -16.53
C PRO A 119 -21.02 6.38 -17.57
N SER A 120 -20.67 6.00 -18.80
CA SER A 120 -20.35 6.95 -19.88
C SER A 120 -21.56 7.81 -20.28
N ASP A 121 -22.75 7.24 -20.35
CA ASP A 121 -23.96 7.97 -20.72
C ASP A 121 -24.34 8.97 -19.63
N GLY A 122 -24.33 8.56 -18.36
CA GLY A 122 -24.59 9.43 -17.23
C GLY A 122 -23.60 10.60 -17.13
N TRP A 123 -22.30 10.35 -17.39
CA TRP A 123 -21.29 11.39 -17.44
C TRP A 123 -21.43 12.33 -18.62
N ASN A 124 -21.80 11.81 -19.81
CA ASN A 124 -22.07 12.63 -20.99
C ASN A 124 -23.22 13.62 -20.74
N ASP A 125 -24.30 13.16 -20.12
CA ASP A 125 -25.44 14.03 -19.81
C ASP A 125 -25.11 15.05 -18.74
N LEU A 126 -24.40 14.66 -17.69
CA LEU A 126 -23.93 15.57 -16.64
C LEU A 126 -22.97 16.63 -17.22
N SER A 127 -22.04 16.22 -18.08
CA SER A 127 -21.09 17.12 -18.72
C SER A 127 -21.76 18.10 -19.68
N LYS A 128 -22.68 17.65 -20.54
CA LYS A 128 -23.46 18.53 -21.42
C LYS A 128 -24.23 19.59 -20.66
N LYS A 129 -24.82 19.20 -19.54
CA LYS A 129 -25.65 20.08 -18.71
C LYS A 129 -24.84 21.13 -17.95
N HIS A 130 -23.72 20.74 -17.34
CA HIS A 130 -22.98 21.57 -16.39
C HIS A 130 -21.62 22.06 -16.88
N PHE A 131 -21.03 21.44 -17.92
CA PHE A 131 -19.68 21.73 -18.40
C PHE A 131 -19.62 21.82 -19.93
N PRO A 132 -20.31 22.75 -20.58
CA PRO A 132 -20.36 22.82 -22.05
C PRO A 132 -18.98 23.00 -22.70
N SER A 133 -17.99 23.55 -21.98
CA SER A 133 -16.58 23.70 -22.41
C SER A 133 -15.66 22.61 -21.86
N GLY A 134 -16.20 21.58 -21.22
CA GLY A 134 -15.47 20.52 -20.51
C GLY A 134 -14.97 20.94 -19.14
N ILE A 135 -14.50 19.96 -18.38
CA ILE A 135 -14.05 20.14 -17.00
C ILE A 135 -12.58 20.51 -16.99
N ASP A 136 -12.23 21.68 -16.44
CA ASP A 136 -10.85 22.16 -16.32
C ASP A 136 -10.06 21.44 -15.23
N ILE A 137 -10.70 21.24 -14.08
CA ILE A 137 -10.08 20.64 -12.89
C ILE A 137 -11.04 19.61 -12.29
N ILE A 138 -10.55 18.40 -12.04
CA ILE A 138 -11.22 17.42 -11.17
C ILE A 138 -10.34 17.19 -9.94
N VAL A 139 -10.93 17.41 -8.77
CA VAL A 139 -10.31 17.10 -7.48
C VAL A 139 -11.16 16.09 -6.76
N SER A 140 -10.54 15.20 -5.99
CA SER A 140 -11.31 14.26 -5.18
C SER A 140 -10.51 13.71 -4.01
N ASN A 141 -11.21 13.44 -2.93
CA ASN A 141 -10.84 12.48 -1.91
C ASN A 141 -11.85 11.34 -1.99
N PRO A 142 -11.67 10.38 -2.92
CA PRO A 142 -12.65 9.32 -3.15
C PRO A 142 -12.76 8.40 -1.92
N PRO A 143 -13.87 7.67 -1.74
CA PRO A 143 -14.00 6.72 -0.65
C PRO A 143 -12.95 5.60 -0.75
N TRP A 144 -12.46 5.12 0.42
CA TRP A 144 -11.49 4.02 0.53
C TRP A 144 -12.06 2.88 1.36
N GLY A 145 -11.85 1.63 0.93
CA GLY A 145 -12.28 0.45 1.65
C GLY A 145 -13.79 0.33 1.83
N ALA A 146 -14.57 1.04 1.02
CA ALA A 146 -16.02 0.92 1.01
C ALA A 146 -16.46 -0.42 0.41
N SER A 147 -17.68 -0.89 0.79
CA SER A 147 -18.25 -2.10 0.22
C SER A 147 -18.55 -1.93 -1.26
N LEU A 148 -18.17 -2.94 -2.06
CA LEU A 148 -18.48 -3.05 -3.48
C LEU A 148 -19.76 -3.87 -3.75
N ASP A 149 -20.48 -4.29 -2.71
CA ASP A 149 -21.60 -5.24 -2.80
C ASP A 149 -22.75 -4.75 -3.67
N LYS A 150 -22.97 -3.42 -3.75
CA LYS A 150 -24.02 -2.83 -4.59
C LYS A 150 -23.70 -2.84 -6.09
N TYR A 151 -22.47 -3.19 -6.50
CA TYR A 151 -22.04 -3.18 -7.89
C TYR A 151 -21.77 -4.62 -8.36
N SER A 152 -22.69 -5.23 -9.07
CA SER A 152 -22.62 -6.65 -9.46
C SER A 152 -21.77 -6.95 -10.71
N ASN A 153 -21.50 -5.95 -11.55
CA ASN A 153 -20.88 -6.15 -12.87
C ASN A 153 -19.82 -5.10 -13.24
N LEU A 154 -19.02 -4.66 -12.26
CA LEU A 154 -18.03 -3.58 -12.44
C LEU A 154 -17.04 -3.81 -13.59
N ALA A 155 -16.61 -5.05 -13.81
CA ALA A 155 -15.62 -5.38 -14.82
C ALA A 155 -16.10 -5.14 -16.29
N LYS A 156 -17.39 -4.92 -16.51
CA LYS A 156 -17.93 -4.54 -17.83
C LYS A 156 -17.71 -3.07 -18.12
N ASP A 157 -17.71 -2.25 -17.08
CA ASP A 157 -17.74 -0.79 -17.20
C ASP A 157 -16.39 -0.16 -16.84
N PHE A 158 -15.54 -0.86 -16.05
CA PHE A 158 -14.26 -0.35 -15.55
C PHE A 158 -13.11 -1.31 -15.82
N GLU A 159 -12.07 -0.81 -16.47
CA GLU A 159 -10.81 -1.55 -16.72
C GLU A 159 -10.13 -1.90 -15.38
N THR A 160 -10.22 -1.01 -14.38
CA THR A 160 -9.61 -1.17 -13.06
C THR A 160 -10.31 -2.19 -12.16
N ALA A 161 -11.55 -2.59 -12.47
CA ALA A 161 -12.31 -3.57 -11.71
C ALA A 161 -11.87 -5.03 -11.98
N THR A 162 -10.56 -5.27 -12.04
CA THR A 162 -10.00 -6.58 -12.33
C THR A 162 -9.08 -7.05 -11.20
N GLY A 163 -9.27 -8.27 -10.72
CA GLY A 163 -8.49 -8.83 -9.63
C GLY A 163 -8.89 -8.25 -8.27
N GLN A 164 -7.91 -7.89 -7.45
CA GLN A 164 -8.14 -7.19 -6.18
C GLN A 164 -8.03 -5.69 -6.42
N PHE A 165 -9.11 -4.95 -6.20
CA PHE A 165 -9.20 -3.50 -6.38
C PHE A 165 -9.99 -2.87 -5.22
N ASP A 166 -9.93 -1.54 -5.11
CA ASP A 166 -10.71 -0.73 -4.18
C ASP A 166 -11.59 0.26 -4.97
N ILE A 167 -12.56 0.86 -4.32
CA ILE A 167 -13.48 1.81 -4.97
C ILE A 167 -12.75 3.02 -5.55
N TYR A 168 -11.67 3.49 -4.94
CA TYR A 168 -10.87 4.60 -5.47
C TYR A 168 -10.22 4.31 -6.83
N ASP A 169 -9.98 3.03 -7.18
CA ASP A 169 -9.49 2.64 -8.50
C ASP A 169 -10.48 3.02 -9.59
N LEU A 170 -11.78 2.82 -9.33
CA LEU A 170 -12.87 3.20 -10.23
C LEU A 170 -12.97 4.72 -10.37
N PHE A 171 -12.78 5.45 -9.26
CA PHE A 171 -12.75 6.92 -9.29
C PHE A 171 -11.58 7.46 -10.11
N ILE A 172 -10.39 6.85 -10.04
CA ILE A 172 -9.25 7.24 -10.89
C ILE A 172 -9.61 7.11 -12.37
N GLU A 173 -10.21 6.00 -12.76
CA GLU A 173 -10.64 5.78 -14.15
C GLU A 173 -11.70 6.80 -14.58
N THR A 174 -12.72 7.03 -13.76
CA THR A 174 -13.78 8.03 -13.97
C THR A 174 -13.22 9.44 -14.13
N ILE A 175 -12.30 9.85 -13.23
CA ILE A 175 -11.67 11.18 -13.27
C ILE A 175 -10.90 11.38 -14.58
N VAL A 176 -10.06 10.40 -14.95
CA VAL A 176 -9.26 10.50 -16.17
C VAL A 176 -10.13 10.48 -17.43
N ALA A 177 -11.20 9.69 -17.44
CA ALA A 177 -12.12 9.62 -18.58
C ALA A 177 -12.82 10.97 -18.83
N ASN A 178 -13.32 11.61 -17.78
CA ASN A 178 -14.23 12.77 -17.88
C ASN A 178 -13.54 14.14 -17.83
N LEU A 179 -12.27 14.20 -17.44
CA LEU A 179 -11.48 15.42 -17.53
C LEU A 179 -11.23 15.80 -18.99
N LYS A 180 -11.32 17.08 -19.35
CA LYS A 180 -10.99 17.52 -20.72
C LYS A 180 -9.50 17.35 -21.04
N GLU A 181 -9.15 17.29 -22.33
CA GLU A 181 -7.74 17.29 -22.75
C GLU A 181 -7.02 18.55 -22.27
N GLY A 182 -5.85 18.37 -21.64
CA GLY A 182 -5.09 19.44 -20.99
C GLY A 182 -5.65 19.87 -19.63
N GLY A 183 -6.80 19.36 -19.21
CA GLY A 183 -7.33 19.58 -17.86
C GLY A 183 -6.45 18.95 -16.78
N VAL A 184 -6.58 19.39 -15.52
CA VAL A 184 -5.76 18.95 -14.40
C VAL A 184 -6.57 18.17 -13.38
N TYR A 185 -5.92 17.20 -12.73
CA TYR A 185 -6.54 16.43 -11.65
C TYR A 185 -5.67 16.43 -10.39
N GLY A 186 -6.32 16.28 -9.23
CA GLY A 186 -5.67 16.07 -7.96
C GLY A 186 -6.48 15.12 -7.08
N ILE A 187 -5.89 14.01 -6.68
CA ILE A 187 -6.58 12.94 -5.97
C ILE A 187 -5.83 12.62 -4.68
N ILE A 188 -6.55 12.53 -3.57
CA ILE A 188 -6.04 12.02 -2.30
C ILE A 188 -6.30 10.52 -2.28
N LEU A 189 -5.26 9.72 -2.13
CA LEU A 189 -5.31 8.26 -2.21
C LEU A 189 -4.66 7.63 -0.99
N PRO A 190 -5.12 6.46 -0.54
CA PRO A 190 -4.37 5.69 0.44
C PRO A 190 -3.06 5.18 -0.15
N ASP A 191 -2.04 4.97 0.68
CA ASP A 191 -0.73 4.47 0.24
C ASP A 191 -0.79 3.05 -0.35
N SER A 192 -1.93 2.34 -0.24
CA SER A 192 -2.17 1.10 -0.99
C SER A 192 -2.02 1.29 -2.50
N ILE A 193 -2.20 2.50 -3.03
CA ILE A 193 -1.97 2.80 -4.47
C ILE A 193 -0.56 2.39 -4.95
N PHE A 194 0.42 2.29 -4.05
CA PHE A 194 1.77 1.83 -4.37
C PHE A 194 1.88 0.29 -4.50
N ASN A 195 0.87 -0.47 -4.06
CA ASN A 195 0.87 -1.92 -4.10
C ASN A 195 0.59 -2.46 -5.51
N GLN A 196 0.99 -3.72 -5.76
CA GLN A 196 0.84 -4.34 -7.09
C GLN A 196 -0.63 -4.58 -7.48
N GLU A 197 -1.52 -4.73 -6.52
CA GLU A 197 -2.96 -4.89 -6.75
C GLU A 197 -3.54 -3.71 -7.54
N HIS A 198 -3.00 -2.49 -7.36
CA HIS A 198 -3.49 -1.25 -7.97
C HIS A 198 -2.68 -0.81 -9.22
N ILE A 199 -1.98 -1.75 -9.86
CA ILE A 199 -1.16 -1.46 -11.05
C ILE A 199 -1.98 -0.90 -12.22
N LEU A 200 -3.24 -1.31 -12.38
CA LEU A 200 -4.10 -0.82 -13.48
C LEU A 200 -4.39 0.68 -13.33
N SER A 201 -4.68 1.16 -12.13
CA SER A 201 -4.86 2.59 -11.85
C SER A 201 -3.60 3.40 -12.16
N ARG A 202 -2.41 2.88 -11.76
CA ARG A 202 -1.14 3.54 -12.10
C ARG A 202 -0.86 3.53 -13.61
N LYS A 203 -1.24 2.46 -14.32
CA LYS A 203 -1.15 2.41 -15.80
C LYS A 203 -2.02 3.47 -16.44
N ILE A 204 -3.27 3.63 -16.00
CA ILE A 204 -4.18 4.67 -16.51
C ILE A 204 -3.55 6.05 -16.31
N LEU A 205 -3.11 6.37 -15.09
CA LEU A 205 -2.50 7.66 -14.78
C LEU A 205 -1.23 7.93 -15.61
N LEU A 206 -0.32 6.96 -15.73
CA LEU A 206 0.95 7.11 -16.45
C LEU A 206 0.80 7.06 -17.98
N SER A 207 -0.23 6.36 -18.52
CA SER A 207 -0.44 6.21 -19.94
C SER A 207 -1.36 7.28 -20.54
N LYS A 208 -2.40 7.70 -19.80
CA LYS A 208 -3.41 8.65 -20.27
C LYS A 208 -3.16 10.08 -19.79
N THR A 209 -2.18 10.29 -18.88
CA THR A 209 -1.87 11.62 -18.33
C THR A 209 -0.37 11.87 -18.23
N ALA A 210 0.03 13.10 -17.89
CA ALA A 210 1.35 13.43 -17.39
C ALA A 210 1.24 13.70 -15.89
N ILE A 211 1.70 12.79 -15.05
CA ILE A 211 1.76 13.00 -13.61
C ILE A 211 2.75 14.14 -13.33
N LYS A 212 2.33 15.15 -12.57
CA LYS A 212 3.11 16.34 -12.19
C LYS A 212 3.63 16.27 -10.76
N GLY A 213 2.96 15.50 -9.91
CA GLY A 213 3.45 15.26 -8.57
C GLY A 213 2.82 14.06 -7.88
N ILE A 214 3.62 13.46 -7.01
CA ILE A 214 3.23 12.42 -6.05
C ILE A 214 3.81 12.85 -4.71
N ILE A 215 2.94 13.10 -3.72
CA ILE A 215 3.31 13.58 -2.40
C ILE A 215 2.84 12.55 -1.39
N ARG A 216 3.77 11.86 -0.73
CA ARG A 216 3.47 10.96 0.39
C ARG A 216 3.36 11.77 1.66
N LEU A 217 2.20 11.77 2.26
CA LEU A 217 1.88 12.51 3.49
C LEU A 217 2.04 11.62 4.73
N GLY A 218 1.95 10.30 4.56
CA GLY A 218 1.92 9.34 5.67
C GLY A 218 0.60 9.42 6.45
N GLU A 219 0.64 8.90 7.68
CA GLU A 219 -0.52 8.86 8.58
C GLU A 219 -0.68 10.17 9.37
N GLY A 220 -1.87 10.37 9.96
CA GLY A 220 -2.11 11.42 10.96
C GLY A 220 -2.50 12.81 10.41
N PHE A 221 -2.73 12.96 9.12
CA PHE A 221 -3.40 14.15 8.57
C PHE A 221 -4.93 14.08 8.72
N PHE A 222 -5.50 12.89 8.74
CA PHE A 222 -6.92 12.65 8.96
C PHE A 222 -7.17 12.26 10.41
N GLN A 223 -8.17 12.86 11.05
CA GLN A 223 -8.58 12.49 12.41
C GLN A 223 -9.17 11.06 12.40
N ASP A 224 -8.87 10.27 13.44
CA ASP A 224 -9.37 8.90 13.64
C ASP A 224 -9.04 7.89 12.52
N VAL A 225 -8.12 8.22 11.61
CA VAL A 225 -7.69 7.36 10.50
C VAL A 225 -6.21 7.01 10.63
N ASN A 226 -5.92 5.73 10.81
CA ASN A 226 -4.57 5.19 10.84
C ASN A 226 -4.14 4.67 9.45
N THR A 227 -4.48 5.39 8.39
CA THR A 227 -4.11 5.06 7.02
C THR A 227 -3.17 6.12 6.49
N ALA A 228 -2.03 5.68 5.99
CA ALA A 228 -1.10 6.56 5.26
C ALA A 228 -1.73 6.97 3.94
N VAL A 229 -1.59 8.25 3.59
CA VAL A 229 -2.18 8.83 2.40
C VAL A 229 -1.17 9.57 1.54
N SER A 230 -1.48 9.68 0.27
CA SER A 230 -0.70 10.40 -0.73
C SER A 230 -1.59 11.30 -1.58
N ILE A 231 -1.03 12.36 -2.14
CA ILE A 231 -1.65 13.17 -3.17
C ILE A 231 -0.99 12.85 -4.50
N VAL A 232 -1.79 12.50 -5.50
CA VAL A 232 -1.36 12.32 -6.90
C VAL A 232 -2.05 13.36 -7.76
N TYR A 233 -1.27 14.13 -8.52
CA TYR A 233 -1.83 15.16 -9.39
C TYR A 233 -1.12 15.23 -10.75
N GLY A 234 -1.84 15.66 -11.77
CA GLY A 234 -1.30 15.71 -13.12
C GLY A 234 -2.21 16.41 -14.12
N ILE A 235 -1.86 16.28 -15.39
CA ILE A 235 -2.53 16.89 -16.54
C ILE A 235 -2.98 15.79 -17.51
N LYS A 236 -4.21 15.81 -17.98
CA LYS A 236 -4.69 14.89 -19.04
C LYS A 236 -4.08 15.27 -20.39
N LYS A 237 -2.82 14.98 -20.50
CA LYS A 237 -2.02 15.10 -21.75
C LYS A 237 -0.82 14.19 -21.60
N PRO A 238 -0.83 12.99 -22.16
CA PRO A 238 0.26 12.03 -21.99
C PRO A 238 1.62 12.62 -22.35
N ASN A 239 2.58 12.55 -21.46
CA ASN A 239 3.94 12.98 -21.72
C ASN A 239 4.94 12.17 -20.87
N PRO A 240 5.50 11.08 -21.43
CA PRO A 240 6.48 10.25 -20.73
C PRO A 240 7.74 11.02 -20.30
N ARG A 241 8.11 12.10 -20.98
CA ARG A 241 9.28 12.93 -20.62
C ARG A 241 8.96 13.96 -19.53
N SER A 242 7.68 14.07 -19.11
CA SER A 242 7.30 14.99 -18.02
C SER A 242 7.98 14.60 -16.72
N ASN A 243 8.52 15.58 -16.01
CA ASN A 243 8.99 15.42 -14.65
C ASN A 243 7.80 15.39 -13.68
N THR A 244 7.83 14.43 -12.79
CA THR A 244 6.96 14.32 -11.60
C THR A 244 7.74 14.82 -10.39
N LEU A 245 7.17 15.76 -9.66
CA LEU A 245 7.64 16.20 -8.37
C LEU A 245 7.32 15.11 -7.34
N CYS A 246 8.33 14.55 -6.69
CA CYS A 246 8.18 13.49 -5.69
C CYS A 246 8.59 14.04 -4.32
N ALA A 247 7.70 13.98 -3.34
CA ALA A 247 7.96 14.44 -1.98
C ALA A 247 7.42 13.47 -0.95
N HIS A 248 8.11 13.37 0.18
CA HIS A 248 7.68 12.60 1.33
C HIS A 248 7.70 13.51 2.57
N ILE A 249 6.62 13.55 3.32
CA ILE A 249 6.50 14.29 4.57
C ILE A 249 6.83 13.36 5.73
N ASN A 250 8.00 13.53 6.33
CA ASN A 250 8.39 12.75 7.51
C ASN A 250 7.63 13.19 8.78
N ASN A 251 7.73 12.42 9.85
CA ASN A 251 6.98 12.67 11.08
C ASN A 251 7.36 13.98 11.81
N VAL A 252 8.60 14.46 11.64
CA VAL A 252 9.05 15.73 12.25
C VAL A 252 8.44 16.92 11.51
N ASP A 253 8.58 16.93 10.18
CA ASP A 253 8.02 17.96 9.32
C ASP A 253 6.49 18.00 9.41
N LYS A 254 5.84 16.84 9.49
CA LYS A 254 4.39 16.74 9.67
C LYS A 254 3.92 17.41 10.96
N LYS A 255 4.61 17.22 12.07
CA LYS A 255 4.27 17.93 13.33
C LYS A 255 4.37 19.43 13.17
N ALA A 256 5.43 19.93 12.55
CA ALA A 256 5.60 21.36 12.28
C ALA A 256 4.55 21.91 11.29
N ILE A 257 4.13 21.11 10.31
CA ILE A 257 3.05 21.47 9.38
C ILE A 257 1.71 21.57 10.09
N LEU A 258 1.37 20.60 10.92
CA LEU A 258 0.10 20.57 11.64
C LEU A 258 0.01 21.62 12.75
N SER A 259 1.14 22.01 13.37
CA SER A 259 1.19 23.15 14.30
C SER A 259 1.17 24.53 13.61
N GLY A 260 1.36 24.58 12.29
CA GLY A 260 1.43 25.82 11.50
C GLY A 260 2.80 26.48 11.47
N ASP A 261 3.84 25.84 12.01
CA ASP A 261 5.21 26.34 12.04
C ASP A 261 5.91 26.18 10.67
N LEU A 262 5.40 25.29 9.81
CA LEU A 262 5.94 24.97 8.49
C LEU A 262 4.85 25.03 7.42
N ASP A 263 5.05 25.84 6.35
CA ASP A 263 4.14 25.83 5.19
C ASP A 263 4.40 24.61 4.31
N ILE A 264 3.41 23.72 4.22
CA ILE A 264 3.50 22.45 3.51
C ILE A 264 3.83 22.63 2.01
N TYR A 265 3.27 23.66 1.35
CA TYR A 265 3.52 23.90 -0.08
C TYR A 265 4.97 24.30 -0.33
N ARG A 266 5.51 25.22 0.51
CA ARG A 266 6.89 25.65 0.41
C ARG A 266 7.84 24.48 0.69
N HIS A 267 7.59 23.74 1.75
CA HIS A 267 8.38 22.56 2.10
C HIS A 267 8.47 21.55 0.96
N ILE A 268 7.31 21.21 0.34
CA ILE A 268 7.29 20.30 -0.81
C ILE A 268 8.12 20.84 -1.97
N LYS A 269 8.02 22.13 -2.28
CA LYS A 269 8.81 22.73 -3.37
C LYS A 269 10.32 22.69 -3.13
N GLU A 270 10.75 22.86 -1.88
CA GLU A 270 12.16 22.87 -1.49
C GLU A 270 12.76 21.47 -1.35
N LYS A 271 11.99 20.50 -0.87
CA LYS A 271 12.48 19.15 -0.53
C LYS A 271 12.16 18.06 -1.57
N SER A 272 11.41 18.39 -2.61
CA SER A 272 11.04 17.38 -3.61
C SER A 272 12.20 16.99 -4.52
N THR A 273 12.19 15.74 -4.91
CA THR A 273 12.98 15.20 -6.03
C THR A 273 12.15 15.19 -7.32
N LYS A 274 12.80 14.94 -8.46
CA LYS A 274 12.11 14.86 -9.75
C LYS A 274 12.42 13.54 -10.44
N ILE A 275 11.38 12.84 -10.84
CA ILE A 275 11.45 11.58 -11.58
C ILE A 275 10.59 11.72 -12.83
N THR A 276 11.04 11.21 -13.97
CA THR A 276 10.26 11.26 -15.20
C THR A 276 9.15 10.21 -15.20
N ASN A 277 8.02 10.50 -15.83
CA ASN A 277 6.95 9.52 -16.04
C ASN A 277 7.48 8.26 -16.76
N ARG A 278 8.43 8.43 -17.71
CA ARG A 278 9.09 7.30 -18.39
C ARG A 278 9.79 6.35 -17.43
N GLN A 279 10.50 6.86 -16.42
CA GLN A 279 11.17 6.02 -15.44
C GLN A 279 10.18 5.15 -14.65
N MET A 280 9.02 5.73 -14.28
CA MET A 280 7.96 4.97 -13.61
C MET A 280 7.33 3.91 -14.54
N ILE A 281 7.11 4.25 -15.82
CA ILE A 281 6.61 3.29 -16.83
C ILE A 281 7.58 2.12 -16.99
N LEU A 282 8.89 2.39 -17.17
CA LEU A 282 9.93 1.38 -17.31
C LEU A 282 10.12 0.54 -16.04
N SER A 283 9.77 1.08 -14.88
CA SER A 283 9.75 0.37 -13.59
C SER A 283 8.42 -0.37 -13.35
N ASN A 284 7.81 -0.92 -14.39
CA ASN A 284 6.53 -1.62 -14.32
C ASN A 284 5.42 -0.79 -13.69
N TYR A 285 5.29 0.46 -14.12
CA TYR A 285 4.30 1.43 -13.63
C TYR A 285 4.32 1.63 -12.11
N SER A 286 5.49 1.47 -11.49
CA SER A 286 5.65 1.74 -10.07
C SER A 286 5.73 3.25 -9.81
N PHE A 287 4.97 3.72 -8.82
CA PHE A 287 5.16 5.07 -8.30
C PHE A 287 6.42 5.11 -7.44
N ILE A 288 7.41 5.88 -7.87
CA ILE A 288 8.72 5.99 -7.24
C ILE A 288 8.78 7.37 -6.58
N VAL A 289 8.85 7.43 -5.26
CA VAL A 289 8.84 8.71 -4.52
C VAL A 289 10.13 8.90 -3.71
N ASP A 290 10.58 7.88 -3.00
CA ASP A 290 11.71 7.94 -2.06
C ASP A 290 13.04 7.54 -2.72
N VAL A 291 13.28 8.00 -3.95
CA VAL A 291 14.42 7.60 -4.78
C VAL A 291 15.22 8.83 -5.23
N SER A 292 16.51 8.83 -4.96
CA SER A 292 17.45 9.85 -5.42
C SER A 292 17.95 9.56 -6.84
N SER A 293 18.73 10.50 -7.41
CA SER A 293 19.41 10.28 -8.68
C SER A 293 20.43 9.15 -8.64
N GLU A 294 21.05 8.88 -7.49
CA GLU A 294 22.00 7.79 -7.26
C GLU A 294 21.32 6.43 -7.15
N ASP A 295 20.10 6.40 -6.54
CA ASP A 295 19.30 5.17 -6.41
C ASP A 295 18.81 4.63 -7.76
N MET A 296 18.50 5.51 -8.72
CA MET A 296 17.82 5.12 -9.96
C MET A 296 18.60 4.09 -10.80
N PRO A 297 19.91 4.24 -11.07
CA PRO A 297 20.66 3.24 -11.81
C PRO A 297 20.69 1.88 -11.10
N LEU A 298 20.88 1.90 -9.76
CA LEU A 298 20.92 0.70 -8.93
C LEU A 298 19.58 -0.04 -8.95
N LEU A 299 18.47 0.65 -8.70
CA LEU A 299 17.14 0.06 -8.73
C LEU A 299 16.78 -0.48 -10.12
N THR A 300 17.14 0.23 -11.19
CA THR A 300 16.91 -0.23 -12.57
C THR A 300 17.64 -1.53 -12.83
N ARG A 301 18.91 -1.63 -12.42
CA ARG A 301 19.73 -2.85 -12.55
C ARG A 301 19.15 -3.99 -11.71
N LEU A 302 18.76 -3.74 -10.47
CA LEU A 302 18.11 -4.75 -9.62
C LEU A 302 16.82 -5.27 -10.23
N LYS A 303 15.96 -4.39 -10.74
CA LYS A 303 14.69 -4.77 -11.40
C LYS A 303 14.87 -5.47 -12.76
N SER A 304 16.04 -5.43 -13.37
CA SER A 304 16.33 -6.18 -14.58
C SER A 304 16.62 -7.67 -14.31
N ASN A 305 16.76 -8.05 -13.05
CA ASN A 305 16.87 -9.45 -12.63
C ASN A 305 15.54 -10.19 -12.80
N ASP A 306 15.57 -11.48 -12.55
CA ASP A 306 14.33 -12.27 -12.49
C ASP A 306 13.49 -11.88 -11.27
N VAL A 307 12.24 -12.33 -11.23
CA VAL A 307 11.38 -12.15 -10.06
C VAL A 307 11.37 -13.43 -9.21
N LEU A 308 11.41 -13.28 -7.89
CA LEU A 308 11.39 -14.39 -6.93
C LEU A 308 10.25 -15.39 -7.21
N GLY A 309 9.09 -14.90 -7.65
CA GLY A 309 7.92 -15.71 -7.98
C GLY A 309 8.12 -16.76 -9.08
N LYS A 310 9.17 -16.65 -9.91
CA LYS A 310 9.54 -17.72 -10.85
C LYS A 310 10.04 -18.97 -10.11
N TYR A 311 10.72 -18.78 -8.99
CA TYR A 311 11.49 -19.80 -8.30
C TYR A 311 10.77 -20.40 -7.09
N VAL A 312 9.76 -19.72 -6.54
CA VAL A 312 9.11 -20.12 -5.29
C VAL A 312 7.64 -20.44 -5.46
N PHE A 313 7.20 -21.51 -4.81
CA PHE A 313 5.82 -21.69 -4.37
C PHE A 313 5.62 -20.83 -3.12
N CYS A 314 4.52 -20.08 -3.05
CA CYS A 314 4.23 -19.18 -1.94
C CYS A 314 2.75 -19.27 -1.58
N GLN A 315 2.43 -19.50 -0.29
CA GLN A 315 1.06 -19.60 0.19
C GLN A 315 0.92 -19.02 1.61
N ARG A 316 -0.29 -18.61 1.99
CA ARG A 316 -0.66 -18.28 3.37
C ARG A 316 -0.92 -19.52 4.20
N GLY A 317 -0.70 -19.42 5.49
CA GLY A 317 -1.07 -20.46 6.44
C GLY A 317 -2.56 -20.50 6.78
N VAL A 318 -2.86 -21.12 7.93
CA VAL A 318 -4.21 -21.32 8.46
C VAL A 318 -4.90 -19.96 8.67
N GLU A 319 -6.14 -19.84 8.26
CA GLU A 319 -6.96 -18.63 8.41
C GLU A 319 -7.44 -18.48 9.86
N LEU A 320 -6.49 -18.23 10.76
CA LEU A 320 -6.71 -18.11 12.19
C LEU A 320 -5.92 -16.93 12.76
N SER A 321 -6.50 -16.24 13.74
CA SER A 321 -5.78 -15.22 14.50
C SER A 321 -4.68 -15.85 15.38
N LYS A 322 -3.71 -15.04 15.82
CA LYS A 322 -2.65 -15.53 16.73
C LYS A 322 -3.16 -16.04 18.08
N ASN A 323 -4.37 -15.63 18.48
CA ASN A 323 -4.99 -16.04 19.75
C ASN A 323 -5.75 -17.37 19.65
N GLY A 324 -5.99 -17.88 18.42
CA GLY A 324 -6.56 -19.21 18.20
C GLY A 324 -8.01 -19.41 18.62
N TYR A 325 -8.77 -18.32 18.83
CA TYR A 325 -10.18 -18.47 19.21
C TYR A 325 -11.04 -18.79 18.01
N VAL A 326 -11.89 -19.81 18.18
CA VAL A 326 -12.87 -20.27 17.22
C VAL A 326 -14.27 -20.35 17.85
N VAL A 327 -15.31 -20.26 17.04
CA VAL A 327 -16.70 -20.38 17.48
C VAL A 327 -17.34 -21.58 16.77
N ARG A 328 -18.12 -22.38 17.50
CA ARG A 328 -18.89 -23.49 16.92
C ARG A 328 -20.25 -23.01 16.45
N CYS A 329 -20.60 -23.24 15.21
CA CYS A 329 -21.94 -22.94 14.69
C CYS A 329 -23.01 -23.81 15.36
N VAL A 330 -24.10 -23.19 15.84
CA VAL A 330 -25.22 -23.90 16.47
C VAL A 330 -26.03 -24.71 15.46
N HIS A 331 -26.01 -24.33 14.17
CA HIS A 331 -26.74 -24.97 13.09
C HIS A 331 -25.94 -26.11 12.46
N CYS A 332 -24.84 -25.82 11.78
CA CYS A 332 -24.06 -26.85 11.06
C CYS A 332 -22.99 -27.54 11.91
N LYS A 333 -22.78 -27.15 13.16
CA LYS A 333 -21.81 -27.69 14.13
C LYS A 333 -20.34 -27.49 13.78
N GLN A 334 -20.00 -26.88 12.64
CA GLN A 334 -18.64 -26.60 12.23
C GLN A 334 -18.06 -25.40 12.99
N PHE A 335 -16.74 -25.38 13.15
CA PHE A 335 -16.03 -24.25 13.75
C PHE A 335 -15.59 -23.25 12.68
N PHE A 336 -15.45 -21.98 13.08
CA PHE A 336 -14.88 -20.92 12.28
C PHE A 336 -14.14 -19.93 13.18
N PRO A 337 -13.15 -19.17 12.64
CA PRO A 337 -12.40 -18.18 13.42
C PRO A 337 -13.30 -17.13 14.04
N LEU A 338 -13.07 -16.78 15.30
CA LEU A 338 -13.81 -15.71 15.98
C LEU A 338 -13.59 -14.37 15.25
N PRO A 339 -14.64 -13.70 14.75
CA PRO A 339 -14.52 -12.41 14.09
C PRO A 339 -14.00 -11.32 15.03
N LYS A 340 -13.10 -10.45 14.55
CA LYS A 340 -12.59 -9.33 15.33
C LYS A 340 -13.68 -8.31 15.61
N GLY A 341 -13.79 -7.86 16.86
CA GLY A 341 -14.64 -6.73 17.25
C GLY A 341 -16.15 -6.98 17.23
N LYS A 342 -16.61 -8.21 17.00
CA LYS A 342 -18.04 -8.56 17.09
C LYS A 342 -18.32 -9.26 18.42
N SER A 343 -19.01 -8.57 19.31
CA SER A 343 -19.70 -9.12 20.45
C SER A 343 -21.19 -9.20 20.11
N GLY A 344 -21.71 -10.40 19.85
CA GLY A 344 -23.15 -10.55 19.58
C GLY A 344 -23.47 -11.46 18.41
N HIS A 345 -24.06 -10.92 17.34
CA HIS A 345 -24.49 -11.69 16.19
C HIS A 345 -23.37 -11.87 15.15
N VAL A 346 -23.21 -13.10 14.65
CA VAL A 346 -22.27 -13.44 13.56
C VAL A 346 -22.95 -14.38 12.58
N GLN A 347 -22.62 -14.23 11.30
CA GLN A 347 -23.03 -15.16 10.26
C GLN A 347 -22.00 -16.27 10.13
N CYS A 348 -22.46 -17.51 10.14
CA CYS A 348 -21.59 -18.66 9.92
C CYS A 348 -21.06 -18.68 8.47
N PRO A 349 -19.75 -18.75 8.23
CA PRO A 349 -19.20 -18.77 6.87
C PRO A 349 -19.56 -20.06 6.09
N HIS A 350 -19.95 -21.13 6.79
CA HIS A 350 -20.26 -22.42 6.18
C HIS A 350 -21.73 -22.54 5.75
N CYS A 351 -22.68 -22.35 6.68
CA CYS A 351 -24.11 -22.49 6.39
C CYS A 351 -24.84 -21.17 6.15
N LYS A 352 -24.17 -20.01 6.34
CA LYS A 352 -24.72 -18.66 6.17
C LYS A 352 -25.79 -18.25 7.18
N GLU A 353 -26.12 -19.10 8.14
CA GLU A 353 -27.10 -18.80 9.20
C GLU A 353 -26.52 -17.83 10.23
N GLU A 354 -27.35 -16.93 10.76
CA GLU A 354 -26.98 -16.02 11.84
C GLU A 354 -27.07 -16.71 13.20
N MET A 355 -26.15 -16.39 14.08
CA MET A 355 -26.11 -16.92 15.44
C MET A 355 -25.54 -15.91 16.43
N GLN A 356 -25.87 -16.08 17.71
CA GLN A 356 -25.24 -15.36 18.80
C GLN A 356 -23.99 -16.11 19.28
N ILE A 357 -22.85 -15.42 19.42
CA ILE A 357 -21.59 -15.99 19.91
C ILE A 357 -21.75 -16.56 21.33
N THR A 358 -22.57 -15.92 22.16
CA THR A 358 -22.84 -16.31 23.55
C THR A 358 -23.45 -17.70 23.72
N ASN A 359 -24.09 -18.26 22.67
CA ASN A 359 -24.76 -19.55 22.76
C ASN A 359 -23.79 -20.74 22.90
N THR A 360 -22.53 -20.60 22.40
CA THR A 360 -21.53 -21.69 22.45
C THR A 360 -20.24 -21.28 23.13
N GLY A 361 -20.00 -19.98 23.27
CA GLY A 361 -18.75 -19.41 23.74
C GLY A 361 -17.57 -19.64 22.77
N PRO A 362 -16.50 -18.83 22.81
CA PRO A 362 -15.31 -19.05 22.03
C PRO A 362 -14.43 -20.13 22.65
N THR A 363 -13.91 -21.05 21.81
CA THR A 363 -12.96 -22.09 22.20
C THR A 363 -11.58 -21.74 21.66
N CYS A 364 -10.52 -21.87 22.48
CA CYS A 364 -9.15 -21.71 22.04
C CYS A 364 -8.59 -23.04 21.54
N ILE A 365 -8.06 -23.07 20.32
CA ILE A 365 -7.42 -24.25 19.70
C ILE A 365 -5.90 -24.14 19.62
N ILE A 366 -5.32 -23.13 20.27
CA ILE A 366 -3.88 -22.92 20.43
C ILE A 366 -3.51 -23.17 21.90
N SER A 367 -2.37 -23.82 22.12
CA SER A 367 -1.80 -24.13 23.45
C SER A 367 -0.33 -23.73 23.49
N ASP A 368 0.15 -23.30 24.64
CA ASP A 368 1.58 -23.07 24.90
C ASP A 368 2.31 -24.38 25.31
N LYS A 369 1.57 -25.49 25.45
CA LYS A 369 2.11 -26.82 25.76
C LYS A 369 1.80 -27.80 24.64
N GLN A 370 2.77 -28.64 24.33
CA GLN A 370 2.56 -29.75 23.41
C GLN A 370 1.56 -30.74 24.02
N GLN A 371 0.60 -31.18 23.22
CA GLN A 371 -0.43 -32.13 23.57
C GLN A 371 -0.64 -33.08 22.40
N GLU A 372 -1.30 -34.22 22.65
CA GLU A 372 -1.66 -35.14 21.59
C GLU A 372 -2.63 -34.47 20.56
N GLY A 373 -2.39 -34.65 19.28
CA GLY A 373 -3.14 -33.99 18.19
C GLY A 373 -2.81 -32.51 17.96
N TYR A 374 -1.79 -31.98 18.65
CA TYR A 374 -1.32 -30.61 18.44
C TYR A 374 0.02 -30.58 17.71
N PHE A 375 0.14 -29.65 16.75
CA PHE A 375 1.32 -29.43 15.93
C PHE A 375 1.98 -28.08 16.26
N PRO A 376 3.30 -27.95 16.14
CA PRO A 376 3.98 -26.67 16.34
C PRO A 376 3.39 -25.58 15.42
N LEU A 377 3.21 -24.37 15.97
CA LEU A 377 2.63 -23.22 15.28
C LEU A 377 3.57 -22.02 15.33
N ILE A 378 3.87 -21.43 14.18
CA ILE A 378 4.56 -20.16 14.06
C ILE A 378 3.54 -19.07 13.71
N VAL A 379 3.58 -17.95 14.44
CA VAL A 379 2.84 -16.73 14.10
C VAL A 379 3.82 -15.60 13.74
N GLY A 380 3.31 -14.49 13.20
CA GLY A 380 4.18 -13.44 12.66
C GLY A 380 5.21 -12.87 13.66
N GLU A 381 4.88 -12.80 14.95
CA GLU A 381 5.79 -12.30 16.01
C GLU A 381 6.93 -13.26 16.35
N ASP A 382 6.80 -14.54 16.00
CA ASP A 382 7.81 -15.57 16.24
C ASP A 382 8.94 -15.55 15.19
N ILE A 383 8.79 -14.75 14.13
CA ILE A 383 9.74 -14.70 13.01
C ILE A 383 10.70 -13.53 13.22
N SER A 384 11.98 -13.85 13.29
CA SER A 384 13.09 -12.93 13.27
C SER A 384 14.04 -13.27 12.12
N ARG A 385 14.97 -12.37 11.80
CA ARG A 385 15.92 -12.55 10.70
C ARG A 385 16.73 -13.84 10.88
N TYR A 386 16.56 -14.79 9.97
CA TYR A 386 17.09 -16.17 9.95
C TYR A 386 16.55 -17.12 11.03
N THR A 387 15.83 -16.66 12.02
CA THR A 387 15.48 -17.48 13.20
C THR A 387 13.97 -17.50 13.47
N LEU A 388 13.54 -18.55 14.17
CA LEU A 388 12.17 -18.75 14.60
C LEU A 388 12.14 -19.03 16.11
N SER A 389 11.18 -18.47 16.82
CA SER A 389 11.01 -18.65 18.25
C SER A 389 9.60 -19.15 18.59
N SER A 390 9.26 -20.38 18.16
CA SER A 390 7.93 -20.93 18.46
C SER A 390 7.83 -21.42 19.89
N ARG A 391 6.69 -21.10 20.54
CA ARG A 391 6.27 -21.66 21.83
C ARG A 391 4.79 -22.05 21.82
N ARG A 392 4.22 -22.25 20.63
CA ARG A 392 2.78 -22.48 20.46
C ARG A 392 2.53 -23.75 19.69
N TYR A 393 1.40 -24.37 19.95
CA TYR A 393 0.91 -25.56 19.28
C TYR A 393 -0.55 -25.37 18.89
N ILE A 394 -0.96 -25.89 17.74
CA ILE A 394 -2.32 -25.79 17.23
C ILE A 394 -2.94 -27.18 17.06
N LYS A 395 -4.18 -27.30 17.49
CA LYS A 395 -4.98 -28.51 17.24
C LYS A 395 -5.39 -28.57 15.76
N THR A 396 -5.20 -29.70 15.07
CA THR A 396 -5.40 -29.81 13.60
C THR A 396 -6.64 -30.57 13.16
N ASP A 397 -7.38 -31.17 14.05
CA ASP A 397 -8.57 -32.00 13.79
C ASP A 397 -9.89 -31.22 14.00
N VAL A 398 -9.86 -29.89 14.08
CA VAL A 398 -11.04 -29.06 14.33
C VAL A 398 -11.84 -28.86 13.06
N GLN A 399 -12.99 -29.52 12.98
CA GLN A 399 -13.85 -29.52 11.80
C GLN A 399 -14.35 -28.10 11.45
N GLY A 400 -14.19 -27.69 10.20
CA GLY A 400 -14.58 -26.36 9.71
C GLY A 400 -13.42 -25.35 9.64
N ILE A 401 -12.26 -25.65 10.23
CA ILE A 401 -11.06 -24.82 10.10
C ILE A 401 -10.26 -25.23 8.86
N ASN A 402 -9.92 -24.26 8.02
CA ASN A 402 -9.14 -24.48 6.80
C ASN A 402 -7.65 -24.51 7.11
N TYR A 403 -7.10 -25.70 7.40
CA TYR A 403 -5.67 -25.89 7.68
C TYR A 403 -4.78 -25.89 6.44
N LYS A 404 -5.35 -25.91 5.24
CA LYS A 404 -4.66 -26.24 3.98
C LYS A 404 -4.07 -27.68 4.01
N PRO A 405 -3.65 -28.24 2.87
CA PRO A 405 -3.01 -29.55 2.85
C PRO A 405 -1.75 -29.59 3.70
N LEU A 406 -1.58 -30.59 4.56
CA LEU A 406 -0.41 -30.70 5.44
C LEU A 406 0.92 -30.81 4.68
N SER A 407 0.91 -31.25 3.42
CA SER A 407 2.08 -31.34 2.55
C SER A 407 2.78 -29.99 2.32
N ILE A 408 2.03 -28.88 2.36
CA ILE A 408 2.65 -27.56 2.19
C ILE A 408 3.55 -27.19 3.37
N TYR A 409 3.28 -27.73 4.57
CA TYR A 409 4.04 -27.41 5.79
C TYR A 409 5.31 -28.25 5.96
N LYS A 410 5.58 -29.21 5.08
CA LYS A 410 6.81 -30.02 5.13
C LYS A 410 8.05 -29.14 4.97
N SER A 411 9.05 -29.42 5.78
CA SER A 411 10.35 -28.72 5.81
C SER A 411 11.32 -29.29 4.76
N PRO A 412 12.35 -28.53 4.39
CA PRO A 412 12.64 -27.15 4.78
C PRO A 412 11.73 -26.13 4.06
N LYS A 413 11.38 -25.04 4.74
CA LYS A 413 10.60 -23.96 4.15
C LYS A 413 10.95 -22.60 4.76
N VAL A 414 10.80 -21.56 3.96
CA VAL A 414 10.99 -20.18 4.38
C VAL A 414 9.68 -19.61 4.88
N LEU A 415 9.72 -18.90 5.99
CA LEU A 415 8.59 -18.22 6.60
C LEU A 415 8.80 -16.70 6.54
N VAL A 416 7.85 -15.99 5.93
CA VAL A 416 7.90 -14.55 5.74
C VAL A 416 6.73 -13.92 6.49
N ARG A 417 7.02 -12.99 7.40
CA ARG A 417 6.00 -12.24 8.12
C ARG A 417 5.31 -11.24 7.18
N LYS A 418 3.99 -11.29 7.11
CA LYS A 418 3.17 -10.38 6.28
C LYS A 418 3.16 -8.95 6.81
N THR A 419 3.09 -8.76 8.13
CA THR A 419 2.86 -7.46 8.79
C THR A 419 4.08 -7.00 9.56
N GLY A 420 4.36 -5.71 9.55
CA GLY A 420 5.48 -5.10 10.25
C GLY A 420 6.37 -4.28 9.33
N VAL A 421 7.28 -3.52 9.92
CA VAL A 421 8.22 -2.66 9.20
C VAL A 421 9.33 -3.52 8.59
N GLY A 422 9.61 -3.34 7.30
CA GLY A 422 10.60 -4.12 6.54
C GLY A 422 10.12 -5.54 6.28
N ILE A 423 11.06 -6.45 6.10
CA ILE A 423 10.80 -7.87 5.89
C ILE A 423 11.42 -8.70 7.03
N SER A 424 10.62 -9.55 7.65
CA SER A 424 11.09 -10.51 8.66
C SER A 424 10.96 -11.91 8.10
N VAL A 425 12.09 -12.63 8.04
CA VAL A 425 12.19 -13.94 7.39
C VAL A 425 12.98 -14.92 8.26
N GLY A 426 12.43 -16.11 8.42
CA GLY A 426 13.09 -17.24 9.07
C GLY A 426 12.96 -18.52 8.26
N ILE A 427 13.72 -19.54 8.62
CA ILE A 427 13.66 -20.85 7.97
C ILE A 427 13.19 -21.92 8.97
N ASP A 428 12.27 -22.77 8.53
CA ASP A 428 11.70 -23.84 9.36
C ASP A 428 12.16 -25.22 8.88
N TYR A 429 12.62 -26.02 9.87
CA TYR A 429 13.03 -27.42 9.70
C TYR A 429 12.15 -28.40 10.51
N GLN A 430 11.05 -27.92 11.14
CA GLN A 430 10.25 -28.71 12.09
C GLN A 430 8.81 -28.98 11.64
N ASP A 431 8.49 -28.78 10.36
CA ASP A 431 7.14 -28.97 9.82
C ASP A 431 6.07 -28.10 10.53
N CYS A 432 6.44 -26.92 11.07
CA CYS A 432 5.51 -26.05 11.78
C CYS A 432 4.36 -25.59 10.89
N LEU A 433 3.14 -25.56 11.41
CA LEU A 433 2.05 -24.81 10.82
C LEU A 433 2.28 -23.30 10.99
N VAL A 434 1.65 -22.51 10.15
CA VAL A 434 1.72 -21.05 10.24
C VAL A 434 0.32 -20.45 10.10
N ASN A 435 0.08 -19.28 10.70
CA ASN A 435 -1.20 -18.60 10.60
C ASN A 435 -1.27 -17.66 9.38
N GLN A 436 -2.43 -17.03 9.17
CA GLN A 436 -2.72 -16.16 7.99
C GLN A 436 -1.80 -14.94 7.83
N VAL A 437 -1.05 -14.54 8.85
CA VAL A 437 -0.11 -13.40 8.78
C VAL A 437 1.32 -13.82 8.44
N VAL A 438 1.50 -15.08 8.04
CA VAL A 438 2.77 -15.66 7.60
C VAL A 438 2.61 -16.26 6.21
N TYR A 439 3.53 -15.94 5.32
CA TYR A 439 3.70 -16.64 4.04
C TYR A 439 4.71 -17.77 4.24
N LEU A 440 4.37 -18.96 3.76
CA LEU A 440 5.32 -20.05 3.60
C LEU A 440 5.80 -20.10 2.16
N MET A 441 7.09 -20.31 1.98
CA MET A 441 7.73 -20.41 0.67
C MET A 441 8.62 -21.63 0.58
N LYS A 442 8.58 -22.28 -0.58
CA LYS A 442 9.46 -23.40 -0.94
C LYS A 442 9.97 -23.20 -2.36
N PRO A 443 11.15 -23.75 -2.69
CA PRO A 443 11.53 -23.90 -4.08
C PRO A 443 10.43 -24.63 -4.88
N LYS A 444 10.16 -24.16 -6.10
CA LYS A 444 9.23 -24.88 -6.99
C LYS A 444 9.84 -26.19 -7.45
N GLU A 445 8.97 -27.15 -7.79
CA GLU A 445 9.38 -28.37 -8.49
C GLU A 445 9.95 -28.03 -9.88
N GLY A 446 10.99 -28.75 -10.28
CA GLY A 446 11.63 -28.60 -11.60
C GLY A 446 12.60 -27.44 -11.74
N ILE A 447 12.85 -26.63 -10.69
CA ILE A 447 13.95 -25.65 -10.71
C ILE A 447 15.30 -26.29 -10.38
N ASN A 448 16.38 -25.56 -10.65
CA ASN A 448 17.75 -26.03 -10.34
C ASN A 448 17.87 -26.35 -8.83
N SER A 449 18.41 -27.52 -8.51
CA SER A 449 18.55 -28.04 -7.14
C SER A 449 19.43 -27.19 -6.23
N LEU A 450 20.27 -26.31 -6.77
CA LEU A 450 21.07 -25.34 -6.02
C LEU A 450 20.21 -24.20 -5.43
N ILE A 451 18.97 -23.99 -5.93
CA ILE A 451 18.05 -23.04 -5.34
C ILE A 451 17.30 -23.70 -4.19
N THR A 452 17.90 -23.66 -3.03
CA THR A 452 17.36 -24.25 -1.79
C THR A 452 16.51 -23.24 -1.00
N ALA A 453 15.83 -23.71 0.03
CA ALA A 453 15.09 -22.83 0.96
C ALA A 453 16.06 -21.86 1.67
N GLU A 454 17.29 -22.31 1.96
CA GLU A 454 18.33 -21.50 2.58
C GLU A 454 18.74 -20.31 1.69
N ILE A 455 18.90 -20.53 0.39
CA ILE A 455 19.19 -19.47 -0.60
C ILE A 455 18.06 -18.44 -0.62
N ILE A 456 16.81 -18.91 -0.69
CA ILE A 456 15.65 -18.02 -0.68
C ILE A 456 15.60 -17.22 0.62
N CYS A 457 15.87 -17.86 1.77
CA CYS A 457 15.93 -17.19 3.07
C CYS A 457 17.02 -16.12 3.11
N ALA A 458 18.23 -16.44 2.66
CA ALA A 458 19.37 -15.53 2.64
C ALA A 458 19.09 -14.29 1.77
N ILE A 459 18.60 -14.50 0.55
CA ILE A 459 18.23 -13.40 -0.37
C ILE A 459 17.19 -12.50 0.27
N LEU A 460 16.11 -13.05 0.83
CA LEU A 460 15.05 -12.27 1.48
C LEU A 460 15.53 -11.55 2.76
N CYS A 461 16.53 -12.07 3.45
CA CYS A 461 17.16 -11.45 4.63
C CYS A 461 18.21 -10.39 4.28
N SER A 462 18.58 -10.23 3.01
CA SER A 462 19.68 -9.35 2.59
C SER A 462 19.37 -7.86 2.77
N ARG A 463 20.42 -7.08 2.94
CA ARG A 463 20.39 -5.61 2.92
C ARG A 463 19.92 -5.09 1.58
N LEU A 464 20.30 -5.78 0.51
CA LEU A 464 19.90 -5.46 -0.86
C LEU A 464 18.37 -5.51 -1.04
N LEU A 465 17.67 -6.58 -0.61
CA LEU A 465 16.22 -6.63 -0.70
C LEU A 465 15.53 -5.70 0.29
N THR A 466 16.14 -5.50 1.47
CA THR A 466 15.67 -4.47 2.42
C THR A 466 15.68 -3.08 1.77
N TYR A 467 16.75 -2.72 1.07
CA TYR A 467 16.84 -1.48 0.30
C TYR A 467 15.74 -1.36 -0.76
N VAL A 468 15.52 -2.41 -1.56
CA VAL A 468 14.44 -2.43 -2.56
C VAL A 468 13.08 -2.14 -1.91
N ILE A 469 12.78 -2.80 -0.79
CA ILE A 469 11.52 -2.61 -0.06
C ILE A 469 11.39 -1.18 0.48
N ILE A 470 12.46 -0.61 1.05
CA ILE A 470 12.47 0.78 1.52
C ILE A 470 12.13 1.73 0.37
N LYS A 471 12.78 1.56 -0.77
CA LYS A 471 12.62 2.47 -1.92
C LYS A 471 11.28 2.29 -2.64
N GLU A 472 10.71 1.09 -2.67
CA GLU A 472 9.41 0.84 -3.32
C GLU A 472 8.21 1.13 -2.40
N LYS A 473 8.32 0.81 -1.12
CA LYS A 473 7.21 0.92 -0.17
C LYS A 473 7.29 2.16 0.72
N GLY A 474 8.42 2.87 0.74
CA GLY A 474 8.57 4.11 1.48
C GLY A 474 8.42 3.96 2.98
N SER A 475 9.22 3.12 3.62
CA SER A 475 9.10 2.77 5.05
C SER A 475 9.35 3.93 6.04
N ILE A 476 9.74 5.10 5.55
CA ILE A 476 10.29 6.22 6.35
C ILE A 476 9.25 6.89 7.28
N GLY A 477 7.97 6.65 7.08
CA GLY A 477 6.91 7.35 7.85
C GLY A 477 5.87 6.43 8.50
N TRP A 478 6.12 5.13 8.58
CA TRP A 478 5.13 4.19 9.05
C TRP A 478 5.00 4.17 10.56
N THR A 479 3.83 4.56 11.07
CA THR A 479 3.45 4.44 12.48
C THR A 479 2.47 3.29 12.72
N SER A 480 1.76 2.83 11.67
CA SER A 480 0.90 1.64 11.70
C SER A 480 1.64 0.38 11.22
N ASN A 481 0.98 -0.76 11.28
CA ASN A 481 1.55 -2.05 10.85
C ASN A 481 1.45 -2.19 9.32
N PRO A 482 2.45 -1.73 8.55
CA PRO A 482 2.47 -1.94 7.11
C PRO A 482 2.47 -3.44 6.80
N TYR A 483 1.97 -3.80 5.63
CA TYR A 483 2.03 -5.19 5.20
C TYR A 483 2.58 -5.31 3.77
N LEU A 484 3.30 -6.41 3.54
CA LEU A 484 3.68 -6.85 2.20
C LEU A 484 2.63 -7.84 1.71
N SER A 485 2.07 -7.61 0.53
CA SER A 485 1.20 -8.61 -0.09
C SER A 485 2.02 -9.80 -0.60
N GLN A 486 1.35 -10.90 -0.85
CA GLN A 486 2.00 -12.09 -1.44
C GLN A 486 2.60 -11.77 -2.81
N THR A 487 1.93 -10.91 -3.58
CA THR A 487 2.39 -10.44 -4.88
C THR A 487 3.63 -9.56 -4.75
N ASP A 488 3.67 -8.65 -3.78
CA ASP A 488 4.85 -7.81 -3.53
C ASP A 488 6.09 -8.67 -3.29
N VAL A 489 5.98 -9.69 -2.42
CA VAL A 489 7.12 -10.56 -2.12
C VAL A 489 7.55 -11.38 -3.34
N LYS A 490 6.61 -11.86 -4.15
CA LYS A 490 6.90 -12.59 -5.40
C LYS A 490 7.57 -11.72 -6.46
N MET A 491 7.31 -10.42 -6.45
CA MET A 491 7.89 -9.47 -7.42
C MET A 491 9.27 -8.96 -7.02
N LEU A 492 9.79 -9.31 -5.84
CA LEU A 492 11.14 -8.97 -5.44
C LEU A 492 12.17 -9.54 -6.43
N PRO A 493 13.25 -8.79 -6.72
CA PRO A 493 14.27 -9.25 -7.65
C PRO A 493 14.98 -10.50 -7.13
N PHE A 494 15.25 -11.44 -8.03
CA PHE A 494 16.01 -12.66 -7.78
C PHE A 494 17.19 -12.71 -8.78
N PRO A 495 18.43 -13.02 -8.36
CA PRO A 495 19.60 -12.91 -9.23
C PRO A 495 19.51 -13.87 -10.41
N LYS A 496 19.99 -13.44 -11.57
CA LYS A 496 20.21 -14.31 -12.73
C LYS A 496 21.47 -15.13 -12.49
N LEU A 497 21.30 -16.40 -12.21
CA LEU A 497 22.38 -17.30 -11.82
C LEU A 497 22.94 -18.04 -13.05
N ASP A 498 24.27 -18.03 -13.21
CA ASP A 498 24.96 -18.89 -14.16
C ASP A 498 25.37 -20.19 -13.46
N TYR A 499 24.67 -21.27 -13.76
CA TYR A 499 24.93 -22.59 -13.17
C TYR A 499 26.13 -23.33 -13.81
N ASN A 500 26.80 -22.73 -14.79
CA ASN A 500 28.06 -23.24 -15.35
C ASN A 500 29.30 -22.55 -14.73
N ASP A 501 29.10 -21.46 -14.01
CA ASP A 501 30.19 -20.78 -13.30
C ASP A 501 30.44 -21.43 -11.93
N GLU A 502 31.65 -21.96 -11.76
CA GLU A 502 32.08 -22.65 -10.53
C GLU A 502 32.01 -21.74 -9.28
N ARG A 503 32.26 -20.44 -9.45
CA ARG A 503 32.18 -19.48 -8.34
C ARG A 503 30.75 -19.27 -7.91
N THR A 504 29.80 -19.16 -8.84
CA THR A 504 28.35 -19.08 -8.56
C THR A 504 27.90 -20.35 -7.82
N ILE A 505 28.29 -21.54 -8.27
CA ILE A 505 27.95 -22.81 -7.60
C ILE A 505 28.53 -22.85 -6.19
N SER A 506 29.78 -22.45 -6.00
CA SER A 506 30.45 -22.41 -4.69
C SER A 506 29.76 -21.44 -3.75
N ALA A 507 29.41 -20.24 -4.22
CA ALA A 507 28.67 -19.24 -3.44
C ALA A 507 27.32 -19.76 -2.96
N LEU A 508 26.53 -20.40 -3.85
CA LEU A 508 25.22 -20.98 -3.50
C LEU A 508 25.35 -22.08 -2.45
N LYS A 509 26.32 -22.98 -2.60
CA LYS A 509 26.60 -24.04 -1.62
C LYS A 509 26.99 -23.44 -0.27
N ARG A 510 27.89 -22.45 -0.27
CA ARG A 510 28.38 -21.81 0.96
C ARG A 510 27.25 -21.07 1.71
N ILE A 511 26.40 -20.32 1.02
CA ILE A 511 25.23 -19.69 1.62
C ILE A 511 24.32 -20.75 2.25
N THR A 512 24.07 -21.85 1.54
CA THR A 512 23.23 -22.94 2.03
C THR A 512 23.76 -23.53 3.34
N GLU A 513 25.08 -23.79 3.42
CA GLU A 513 25.78 -24.28 4.62
C GLU A 513 25.62 -23.29 5.79
N LEU A 514 25.99 -22.02 5.58
CA LEU A 514 25.98 -20.98 6.61
C LEU A 514 24.58 -20.78 7.21
N VAL A 515 23.53 -20.72 6.37
CA VAL A 515 22.15 -20.56 6.85
C VAL A 515 21.69 -21.79 7.61
N ARG A 516 22.01 -23.00 7.15
CA ARG A 516 21.64 -24.26 7.81
C ARG A 516 22.31 -24.42 9.16
N GLU A 517 23.60 -24.16 9.25
CA GLU A 517 24.34 -24.22 10.51
C GLU A 517 23.81 -23.20 11.54
N ASN A 518 23.52 -21.98 11.08
CA ASN A 518 22.95 -20.95 11.95
C ASN A 518 21.58 -21.37 12.51
N ALA A 519 20.71 -21.92 11.66
CA ALA A 519 19.39 -22.38 12.07
C ALA A 519 19.45 -23.55 13.09
N GLN A 520 20.40 -24.48 12.93
CA GLN A 520 20.59 -25.58 13.88
C GLN A 520 21.01 -25.12 15.27
N ARG A 521 21.77 -24.02 15.36
CA ARG A 521 22.19 -23.42 16.63
C ARG A 521 21.08 -22.63 17.32
N ASN A 522 19.97 -22.37 16.62
CA ASN A 522 18.81 -21.57 17.06
C ASN A 522 19.17 -20.22 17.71
N ASN A 523 20.27 -19.62 17.28
CA ASN A 523 20.82 -18.37 17.78
C ASN A 523 20.64 -17.23 16.77
N CYS A 524 20.72 -15.99 17.24
CA CYS A 524 20.88 -14.84 16.35
C CYS A 524 22.13 -15.03 15.49
N ILE A 525 22.05 -14.72 14.20
CA ILE A 525 23.19 -14.81 13.29
C ILE A 525 24.35 -13.95 13.82
N SER A 526 25.57 -14.49 13.80
CA SER A 526 26.77 -13.73 14.16
C SER A 526 27.10 -12.69 13.10
N LEU A 527 27.75 -11.58 13.50
CA LEU A 527 28.11 -10.51 12.55
C LEU A 527 29.04 -10.99 11.43
N ALA A 528 29.94 -11.90 11.73
CA ALA A 528 30.86 -12.46 10.75
C ALA A 528 30.14 -13.34 9.71
N VAL A 529 29.22 -14.22 10.15
CA VAL A 529 28.40 -15.04 9.24
C VAL A 529 27.47 -14.17 8.42
N ASP A 530 26.88 -13.14 9.04
CA ASP A 530 26.02 -12.19 8.32
C ASP A 530 26.78 -11.41 7.24
N ALA A 531 28.02 -10.97 7.54
CA ALA A 531 28.88 -10.29 6.57
C ALA A 531 29.27 -11.23 5.41
N GLU A 532 29.62 -12.48 5.70
CA GLU A 532 29.98 -13.47 4.68
C GLU A 532 28.79 -13.77 3.74
N ILE A 533 27.60 -14.00 4.29
CA ILE A 533 26.38 -14.22 3.47
C ILE A 533 26.10 -12.99 2.60
N GLU A 534 26.20 -11.79 3.15
CA GLU A 534 25.93 -10.55 2.42
C GLU A 534 26.95 -10.32 1.30
N CYS A 535 28.23 -10.65 1.52
CA CYS A 535 29.28 -10.64 0.50
C CYS A 535 28.94 -11.56 -0.68
N LEU A 536 28.56 -12.81 -0.37
CA LEU A 536 28.18 -13.78 -1.39
C LEU A 536 26.91 -13.34 -2.17
N ILE A 537 25.96 -12.71 -1.50
CA ILE A 537 24.77 -12.13 -2.15
C ILE A 537 25.18 -10.96 -3.06
N ALA A 538 26.07 -10.08 -2.61
CA ALA A 538 26.61 -9.00 -3.44
C ALA A 538 27.23 -9.54 -4.74
N TYR A 539 28.00 -10.62 -4.63
CA TYR A 539 28.55 -11.33 -5.79
C TYR A 539 27.45 -11.85 -6.74
N LEU A 540 26.44 -12.57 -6.21
CA LEU A 540 25.36 -13.13 -7.03
C LEU A 540 24.53 -12.06 -7.77
N TYR A 541 24.45 -10.85 -7.24
CA TYR A 541 23.76 -9.72 -7.88
C TYR A 541 24.69 -8.80 -8.67
N HIS A 542 25.99 -9.11 -8.75
CA HIS A 542 27.02 -8.28 -9.39
C HIS A 542 27.06 -6.86 -8.83
N MET A 543 27.01 -6.72 -7.49
CA MET A 543 27.01 -5.44 -6.79
C MET A 543 28.42 -5.03 -6.40
N SER A 544 28.76 -3.76 -6.66
CA SER A 544 30.01 -3.15 -6.23
C SER A 544 29.94 -2.64 -4.78
N ILE A 545 31.09 -2.30 -4.21
CA ILE A 545 31.18 -1.61 -2.91
C ILE A 545 30.40 -0.30 -2.93
N GLU A 546 30.42 0.43 -4.05
CA GLU A 546 29.69 1.70 -4.20
C GLU A 546 28.18 1.48 -4.20
N ASP A 547 27.66 0.42 -4.83
CA ASP A 547 26.27 0.04 -4.74
C ASP A 547 25.84 -0.24 -3.29
N TYR A 548 26.69 -0.95 -2.55
CA TYR A 548 26.42 -1.25 -1.14
C TYR A 548 26.53 -0.01 -0.24
N ARG A 549 27.36 0.98 -0.59
CA ARG A 549 27.35 2.29 0.10
C ARG A 549 25.98 2.93 -0.01
N ILE A 550 25.39 3.01 -1.21
CA ILE A 550 24.04 3.55 -1.44
C ILE A 550 22.98 2.75 -0.66
N ILE A 551 23.09 1.42 -0.63
CA ILE A 551 22.20 0.53 0.11
C ILE A 551 22.28 0.84 1.62
N MET A 552 23.48 0.89 2.19
CA MET A 552 23.69 1.11 3.62
C MET A 552 23.26 2.52 4.05
N ASP A 553 23.55 3.53 3.23
CA ASP A 553 23.11 4.91 3.47
C ASP A 553 21.58 5.01 3.49
N SER A 554 20.89 4.29 2.59
CA SER A 554 19.42 4.25 2.58
C SER A 554 18.84 3.55 3.81
N ILE A 555 19.48 2.48 4.31
CA ILE A 555 19.07 1.79 5.53
C ILE A 555 19.32 2.69 6.75
N SER A 556 20.41 3.46 6.77
CA SER A 556 20.72 4.38 7.88
C SER A 556 19.67 5.48 8.07
N GLN A 557 19.02 5.92 6.99
CA GLN A 557 17.93 6.91 7.05
C GLN A 557 16.70 6.41 7.83
N VAL A 558 16.58 5.09 8.02
CA VAL A 558 15.48 4.42 8.75
C VAL A 558 15.98 3.67 10.00
N GLU A 559 17.20 3.94 10.46
CA GLU A 559 17.85 3.23 11.58
C GLU A 559 17.08 3.27 12.90
N GLN A 560 16.26 4.31 13.12
CA GLN A 560 15.39 4.43 14.30
C GLN A 560 14.42 3.25 14.46
N MET A 561 14.15 2.51 13.37
CA MET A 561 13.33 1.31 13.40
C MET A 561 14.19 0.09 13.70
N ILE A 562 13.88 -0.61 14.79
CA ILE A 562 14.68 -1.74 15.31
C ILE A 562 15.12 -2.76 14.25
N PRO A 563 14.27 -3.20 13.29
CA PRO A 563 14.68 -4.17 12.27
C PRO A 563 15.84 -3.66 11.41
N PHE A 564 15.85 -2.37 11.07
CA PHE A 564 16.88 -1.76 10.23
C PHE A 564 18.15 -1.46 11.00
N LYS A 565 18.05 -1.00 12.26
CA LYS A 565 19.20 -0.76 13.14
C LYS A 565 20.11 -1.98 13.25
N ARG A 566 19.53 -3.18 13.34
CA ARG A 566 20.30 -4.43 13.41
C ARG A 566 21.12 -4.71 12.14
N LEU A 567 20.65 -4.27 10.97
CA LEU A 567 21.38 -4.44 9.71
C LEU A 567 22.65 -3.59 9.64
N LEU A 568 22.69 -2.45 10.37
CA LEU A 568 23.82 -1.53 10.41
C LEU A 568 24.95 -1.99 11.37
N ASN A 569 24.74 -3.07 12.12
CA ASN A 569 25.78 -3.63 12.98
C ASN A 569 26.93 -4.26 12.18
N VAL A 570 26.70 -4.69 10.95
CA VAL A 570 27.75 -5.13 10.01
C VAL A 570 28.13 -3.91 9.15
N LYS A 571 29.40 -3.56 9.13
CA LYS A 571 29.91 -2.43 8.36
C LYS A 571 30.20 -2.84 6.91
N LEU A 572 30.25 -1.85 6.02
CA LEU A 572 30.64 -2.07 4.62
C LEU A 572 32.03 -2.74 4.49
N SER A 573 32.99 -2.35 5.34
CA SER A 573 34.31 -2.98 5.42
C SER A 573 34.26 -4.47 5.75
N ASP A 574 33.32 -4.89 6.59
CA ASP A 574 33.20 -6.28 7.03
C ASP A 574 32.65 -7.15 5.89
N ILE A 575 31.72 -6.60 5.07
CA ILE A 575 31.12 -7.29 3.93
C ILE A 575 32.18 -7.54 2.85
N PHE A 576 33.07 -6.59 2.58
CA PHE A 576 34.04 -6.67 1.49
C PHE A 576 35.48 -6.93 1.96
N SER A 577 35.68 -7.36 3.23
CA SER A 577 37.01 -7.59 3.81
C SER A 577 37.82 -8.70 3.13
N ASN A 578 37.16 -9.67 2.50
CA ASN A 578 37.80 -10.87 1.95
C ASN A 578 37.95 -10.85 0.43
N GLY A 579 37.74 -9.71 -0.23
CA GLY A 579 37.83 -9.57 -1.71
C GLY A 579 36.93 -10.57 -2.44
N ILE A 580 36.00 -10.13 -3.26
CA ILE A 580 35.25 -11.02 -4.17
C ILE A 580 36.14 -11.45 -5.32
#